data_45e953f1b1d72a2a1cc578ac142b10a5
#
_entry.id   45e953f1b1d72a2a1cc578ac142b10a5
#
_cell.length_a   1.000
_cell.length_b   1.000
_cell.length_c   1.000
_cell.angle_alpha   90.00
_cell.angle_beta   90.00
_cell.angle_gamma   90.00
#
_symmetry.space_group_name_H-M   'P 1'
#
loop_
_entity.id
_entity.type
_entity.pdbx_description
1 polymer ?
#
loop_
_entity_poly.entity_id
_entity_poly.type
_entity_poly.pdbx_seq_one_letter_code
_entity_poly.pdbx_strand_id
1 'polypeptide(L)'
;MKIVTFCEVDESLFNPDFTVEYFQTGASGDADIAIINIDSIFEFEENKSKACKEKYVSIAIIDDESDYEAFKNFGITAWIRAADISQINNIINLVNKRFLS
;
A
#
# COMPACT_ATOMS: atom_id res chain seq x y z
N MET A 1 -13.73 -0.38 -1.79
CA MET A 1 -12.38 -0.94 -1.62
C MET A 1 -11.72 -0.29 -0.42
N LYS A 2 -11.09 -1.08 0.42
CA LYS A 2 -10.42 -0.58 1.61
C LYS A 2 -8.91 -0.64 1.46
N ILE A 3 -8.26 0.47 1.82
CA ILE A 3 -6.81 0.64 1.71
C ILE A 3 -6.28 0.94 3.10
N VAL A 4 -5.22 0.25 3.50
CA VAL A 4 -4.47 0.59 4.71
C VAL A 4 -3.12 1.16 4.30
N THR A 5 -2.74 2.29 4.89
CA THR A 5 -1.42 2.87 4.68
C THR A 5 -0.58 2.68 5.94
N PHE A 6 0.65 2.24 5.77
CA PHE A 6 1.61 2.08 6.86
C PHE A 6 2.56 3.27 6.97
N CYS A 7 2.47 4.18 5.98
CA CYS A 7 3.24 5.42 5.95
C CYS A 7 2.29 6.59 5.78
N GLU A 8 2.76 7.79 6.03
CA GLU A 8 1.95 8.98 5.84
C GLU A 8 1.76 9.26 4.35
N VAL A 9 0.50 9.25 3.91
CA VAL A 9 0.11 9.61 2.55
C VAL A 9 -1.08 10.54 2.66
N ASP A 10 -1.07 11.62 1.89
CA ASP A 10 -2.17 12.57 1.87
C ASP A 10 -3.45 11.89 1.39
N GLU A 11 -4.44 11.80 2.25
CA GLU A 11 -5.71 11.14 1.93
C GLU A 11 -6.42 11.79 0.75
N SER A 12 -6.19 13.08 0.48
CA SER A 12 -6.80 13.77 -0.65
C SER A 12 -6.32 13.25 -2.01
N LEU A 13 -5.22 12.49 -2.04
CA LEU A 13 -4.71 11.88 -3.27
C LEU A 13 -5.57 10.71 -3.72
N PHE A 14 -6.31 10.09 -2.80
CA PHE A 14 -7.11 8.91 -3.11
C PHE A 14 -8.49 9.28 -3.61
N ASN A 15 -9.02 8.45 -4.51
CA ASN A 15 -10.39 8.56 -4.97
C ASN A 15 -11.33 8.50 -3.76
N PRO A 16 -12.33 9.40 -3.65
CA PRO A 16 -13.25 9.41 -2.49
C PRO A 16 -14.08 8.13 -2.36
N ASP A 17 -14.16 7.30 -3.38
CA ASP A 17 -14.84 6.00 -3.31
C ASP A 17 -14.05 4.96 -2.50
N PHE A 18 -12.77 5.22 -2.25
CA PHE A 18 -11.93 4.32 -1.47
C PHE A 18 -12.01 4.67 0.01
N THR A 19 -12.06 3.64 0.86
CA THR A 19 -11.92 3.82 2.31
C THR A 19 -10.44 3.67 2.65
N VAL A 20 -9.84 4.73 3.18
CA VAL A 20 -8.42 4.75 3.50
C VAL A 20 -8.24 4.84 5.01
N GLU A 21 -7.50 3.91 5.57
CA GLU A 21 -7.17 3.89 7.00
C GLU A 21 -5.66 3.96 7.17
N TYR A 22 -5.21 4.70 8.18
CA TYR A 22 -3.80 4.76 8.53
C TYR A 22 -3.55 3.77 9.68
N PHE A 23 -2.65 2.83 9.50
CA PHE A 23 -2.41 1.75 10.46
C PHE A 23 -2.08 2.28 11.86
N GLN A 24 -1.30 3.36 11.96
CA GLN A 24 -0.88 3.97 13.24
C GLN A 24 -2.07 4.48 14.07
N THR A 25 -3.14 4.89 13.43
CA THR A 25 -4.34 5.42 14.11
C THR A 25 -5.46 4.39 14.24
N GLY A 26 -5.23 3.19 13.74
CA GLY A 26 -6.17 2.08 13.83
C GLY A 26 -6.66 1.62 12.47
N ALA A 27 -6.68 0.32 12.28
CA ALA A 27 -7.16 -0.32 11.05
C ALA A 27 -8.14 -1.43 11.39
N SER A 28 -9.11 -1.65 10.51
CA SER A 28 -10.19 -2.64 10.73
C SER A 28 -9.73 -4.08 10.54
N GLY A 29 -8.59 -4.30 9.88
CA GLY A 29 -8.07 -5.64 9.65
C GLY A 29 -8.62 -6.33 8.41
N ASP A 30 -9.24 -5.58 7.50
CA ASP A 30 -9.88 -6.12 6.30
C ASP A 30 -9.50 -5.36 5.03
N ALA A 31 -8.29 -4.80 5.00
CA ALA A 31 -7.84 -4.03 3.84
C ALA A 31 -7.61 -4.94 2.63
N ASP A 32 -7.98 -4.43 1.46
CA ASP A 32 -7.73 -5.07 0.17
C ASP A 32 -6.34 -4.72 -0.35
N ILE A 33 -5.84 -3.53 -0.01
CA ILE A 33 -4.57 -3.00 -0.49
C ILE A 33 -3.80 -2.41 0.68
N ALA A 34 -2.52 -2.73 0.77
CA ALA A 34 -1.60 -2.13 1.73
C ALA A 34 -0.60 -1.24 0.99
N ILE A 35 -0.41 -0.02 1.48
CA ILE A 35 0.56 0.92 0.92
C ILE A 35 1.67 1.12 1.94
N ILE A 36 2.91 0.92 1.52
CA ILE A 36 4.08 0.94 2.38
C ILE A 36 5.21 1.74 1.73
N ASN A 37 6.15 2.18 2.55
CA ASN A 37 7.42 2.75 2.08
C ASN A 37 8.56 2.02 2.79
N ILE A 38 9.80 2.41 2.51
CA ILE A 38 10.96 1.73 3.08
C ILE A 38 10.99 1.80 4.61
N ASP A 39 10.53 2.90 5.19
CA ASP A 39 10.54 3.09 6.63
C ASP A 39 9.48 2.24 7.36
N SER A 40 8.45 1.82 6.65
CA SER A 40 7.34 1.05 7.23
C SER A 40 7.34 -0.44 6.88
N ILE A 41 8.35 -0.90 6.14
CA ILE A 41 8.38 -2.29 5.66
C ILE A 41 8.32 -3.32 6.78
N PHE A 42 9.05 -3.11 7.87
CA PHE A 42 9.07 -4.06 8.97
C PHE A 42 7.77 -4.07 9.75
N GLU A 43 7.18 -2.90 9.97
CA GLU A 43 5.87 -2.79 10.60
C GLU A 43 4.81 -3.52 9.76
N PHE A 44 4.86 -3.35 8.44
CA PHE A 44 3.97 -4.06 7.54
C PHE A 44 4.15 -5.58 7.65
N GLU A 45 5.38 -6.09 7.59
CA GLU A 45 5.65 -7.51 7.69
C GLU A 45 5.14 -8.12 8.99
N GLU A 46 5.27 -7.39 10.10
CA GLU A 46 4.80 -7.85 11.41
C GLU A 46 3.27 -7.82 11.54
N ASN A 47 2.59 -6.94 10.81
CA ASN A 47 1.17 -6.65 11.04
C ASN A 47 0.26 -6.90 9.84
N LYS A 48 0.79 -7.35 8.72
CA LYS A 48 0.00 -7.51 7.49
C LYS A 48 -1.20 -8.44 7.68
N SER A 49 -1.05 -9.50 8.46
CA SER A 49 -2.14 -10.44 8.71
C SER A 49 -3.23 -9.85 9.59
N LYS A 50 -2.91 -8.82 10.38
CA LYS A 50 -3.87 -8.12 11.23
C LYS A 50 -4.56 -6.99 10.49
N ALA A 51 -3.89 -6.36 9.53
CA ALA A 51 -4.36 -5.18 8.84
C ALA A 51 -5.10 -5.49 7.55
N CYS A 52 -4.81 -6.62 6.92
CA CYS A 52 -5.29 -6.94 5.58
C CYS A 52 -6.10 -8.23 5.56
N LYS A 53 -6.94 -8.37 4.54
CA LYS A 53 -7.61 -9.62 4.23
C LYS A 53 -6.59 -10.68 3.86
N GLU A 54 -6.99 -11.94 3.91
CA GLU A 54 -6.14 -13.06 3.45
C GLU A 54 -5.67 -12.84 2.01
N LYS A 55 -6.58 -12.39 1.14
CA LYS A 55 -6.24 -12.02 -0.24
C LYS A 55 -6.14 -10.50 -0.34
N TYR A 56 -4.92 -10.00 -0.39
CA TYR A 56 -4.65 -8.58 -0.51
C TYR A 56 -3.46 -8.35 -1.46
N VAL A 57 -3.26 -7.10 -1.86
CA VAL A 57 -2.08 -6.70 -2.65
C VAL A 57 -1.33 -5.60 -1.91
N SER A 58 -0.04 -5.49 -2.18
CA SER A 58 0.81 -4.47 -1.57
C SER A 58 1.40 -3.56 -2.64
N ILE A 59 1.45 -2.27 -2.33
CA ILE A 59 2.03 -1.25 -3.20
C ILE A 59 3.12 -0.53 -2.40
N ALA A 60 4.33 -0.52 -2.94
CA ALA A 60 5.45 0.16 -2.30
C ALA A 60 5.70 1.51 -2.95
N ILE A 61 5.87 2.54 -2.13
CA ILE A 61 6.25 3.88 -2.57
C ILE A 61 7.78 3.94 -2.55
N ILE A 62 8.38 4.23 -3.69
CA ILE A 62 9.82 4.24 -3.89
C ILE A 62 10.32 5.68 -3.94
N ASP A 63 11.15 6.04 -2.98
CA ASP A 63 11.78 7.36 -2.89
C ASP A 63 13.13 7.38 -3.61
N ASP A 64 13.91 6.34 -3.40
CA ASP A 64 15.25 6.18 -3.95
C ASP A 64 15.32 4.86 -4.69
N GLU A 65 16.08 4.78 -5.76
CA GLU A 65 16.25 3.54 -6.52
C GLU A 65 16.79 2.38 -5.69
N SER A 66 17.57 2.68 -4.65
CA SER A 66 18.07 1.66 -3.73
C SER A 66 16.93 0.97 -2.95
N ASP A 67 15.76 1.59 -2.85
CA ASP A 67 14.61 1.02 -2.17
C ASP A 67 14.13 -0.26 -2.86
N TYR A 68 14.28 -0.37 -4.18
CA TYR A 68 13.90 -1.59 -4.91
C TYR A 68 14.65 -2.81 -4.37
N GLU A 69 15.92 -2.66 -4.08
CA GLU A 69 16.72 -3.75 -3.50
C GLU A 69 16.21 -4.14 -2.11
N ALA A 70 15.84 -3.16 -1.30
CA ALA A 70 15.32 -3.41 0.05
C ALA A 70 13.99 -4.17 0.00
N PHE A 71 13.13 -3.85 -0.97
CA PHE A 71 11.82 -4.50 -1.11
C PHE A 71 11.88 -5.86 -1.81
N LYS A 72 12.99 -6.18 -2.44
CA LYS A 72 13.13 -7.35 -3.32
C LYS A 72 12.69 -8.67 -2.67
N ASN A 73 12.93 -8.83 -1.37
CA ASN A 73 12.65 -10.06 -0.63
C ASN A 73 11.28 -10.07 0.05
N PHE A 74 10.45 -9.05 -0.17
CA PHE A 74 9.19 -8.89 0.56
C PHE A 74 7.93 -9.19 -0.25
N GLY A 75 8.06 -9.62 -1.50
CA GLY A 75 6.91 -10.03 -2.30
C GLY A 75 5.92 -8.91 -2.59
N ILE A 76 6.39 -7.70 -2.85
CA ILE A 76 5.55 -6.55 -3.14
C ILE A 76 4.89 -6.72 -4.51
N THR A 77 3.59 -6.41 -4.58
CA THR A 77 2.79 -6.61 -5.80
C THR A 77 3.05 -5.54 -6.86
N ALA A 78 3.16 -4.28 -6.44
CA ALA A 78 3.33 -3.15 -7.36
C ALA A 78 4.16 -2.06 -6.70
N TRP A 79 4.66 -1.15 -7.52
CA TRP A 79 5.55 -0.07 -7.10
C TRP A 79 5.05 1.24 -7.67
N ILE A 80 5.27 2.34 -6.93
CA ILE A 80 5.05 3.69 -7.42
C ILE A 80 6.16 4.58 -6.88
N ARG A 81 6.70 5.46 -7.73
CA ARG A 81 7.70 6.43 -7.29
C ARG A 81 7.01 7.54 -6.50
N ALA A 82 7.67 8.02 -5.45
CA ALA A 82 7.13 9.13 -4.66
C ALA A 82 6.84 10.35 -5.53
N ALA A 83 7.67 10.61 -6.54
CA ALA A 83 7.46 11.71 -7.50
C ALA A 83 6.18 11.54 -8.32
N ASP A 84 5.68 10.32 -8.47
CA ASP A 84 4.49 10.00 -9.26
C ASP A 84 3.28 9.68 -8.37
N ILE A 85 3.31 10.05 -7.11
CA ILE A 85 2.26 9.68 -6.14
C ILE A 85 0.87 10.13 -6.56
N SER A 86 0.76 11.18 -7.36
CA SER A 86 -0.52 11.64 -7.90
C SER A 86 -1.20 10.60 -8.80
N GLN A 87 -0.45 9.58 -9.25
CA GLN A 87 -0.97 8.48 -10.08
C GLN A 87 -1.42 7.28 -9.24
N ILE A 88 -1.48 7.42 -7.92
CA ILE A 88 -1.78 6.29 -7.03
C ILE A 88 -3.09 5.59 -7.36
N ASN A 89 -4.13 6.35 -7.74
CA ASN A 89 -5.43 5.76 -8.08
C ASN A 89 -5.34 4.88 -9.32
N ASN A 90 -4.51 5.25 -10.30
CA ASN A 90 -4.31 4.45 -11.50
C ASN A 90 -3.65 3.11 -11.17
N ILE A 91 -2.66 3.14 -10.28
CA ILE A 91 -1.99 1.92 -9.82
C ILE A 91 -2.95 1.04 -9.03
N ILE A 92 -3.75 1.64 -8.14
CA ILE A 92 -4.75 0.92 -7.35
C ILE A 92 -5.75 0.23 -8.26
N ASN A 93 -6.27 0.94 -9.25
CA ASN A 93 -7.23 0.38 -10.20
C ASN A 93 -6.62 -0.77 -11.00
N LEU A 94 -5.36 -0.64 -11.39
CA LEU A 94 -4.65 -1.66 -12.14
C LEU A 94 -4.46 -2.94 -11.32
N VAL A 95 -3.99 -2.81 -10.07
CA VAL A 95 -3.77 -4.00 -9.23
C VAL A 95 -5.09 -4.64 -8.81
N ASN A 96 -6.13 -3.84 -8.59
CA ASN A 96 -7.46 -4.36 -8.32
C ASN A 96 -7.95 -5.23 -9.49
N LYS A 97 -7.81 -4.73 -10.70
CA LYS A 97 -8.25 -5.44 -11.90
C LYS A 97 -7.48 -6.74 -12.11
N ARG A 98 -6.17 -6.74 -11.86
CA ARG A 98 -5.31 -7.88 -12.14
C ARG A 98 -5.29 -8.94 -11.04
N PHE A 99 -5.40 -8.53 -9.79
CA PHE A 99 -5.15 -9.42 -8.66
C PHE A 99 -6.34 -9.60 -7.73
N LEU A 100 -7.30 -8.69 -7.70
CA LEU A 100 -8.42 -8.73 -6.77
C LEU A 100 -9.78 -9.00 -7.42
N SER A 101 -9.85 -8.90 -8.72
CA SER A 101 -11.13 -9.14 -9.42
C SER A 101 -11.16 -10.46 -10.14
#